data_030fd1a36e0172a33e6ee3be55c41bd6
#
_entry.id   030fd1a36e0172a33e6ee3be55c41bd6
#
_cell.length_a   1.000
_cell.length_b   1.000
_cell.length_c   1.000
_cell.angle_alpha   90.00
_cell.angle_beta   90.00
_cell.angle_gamma   90.00
#
_symmetry.space_group_name_H-M   'P 1'
#
loop_
_entity.id
_entity.type
_entity.pdbx_description
1 polymer ?
#
loop_
_entity_poly.entity_id
_entity_poly.type
_entity_poly.pdbx_seq_one_letter_code
_entity_poly.pdbx_strand_id
1 'polypeptide(L)'
;MAEAFLSSCGIRLEAVDEWYCIQADDGSLIAGAGIQGSTIKCVAVADSHRGEGLLPKLISHIISLHQGENLRVFTKPEYRALFEDLGFRLLAQAPEAVLLENGRGLEEYIKQISRLRPSDSARNDKSGVIVMNANPFTLGHRYLVERALEKVESLVIIPVKEEQEFTYEERREMIVKGCEGLPVTVVEGSDYSISALTFPTYFLKDLNQAAETQMRLDLDLFGRHIVPALKADVRFVGTEPEDRLTARYNALMKEMLPIPVVEVERLAGVSASRVRSAKYTEAAALTPASTHPYLLARLMEKALLAELDTPLKPGLVGPDGSGAHSDMDYALMRRGAAAVRRSFTAHIGLLPDLAALGKAMEADALAATAGVNTHRGAIFALGLMCCAAQLLDAELVADSPLVKMHQGSERMSLKISELAATLKQPEGTHGADAKGAKGALRMAQGGYRELFEEWLPLYRSLEGDPYRMQKTLLKIMSGLDDTCVIHRVGPAMADSIKLESRNLLKDFSVERLQETTHRYNAGRLSPGGSADMLALTVLADTLLT
;
A
#
# COMPACT_ATOMS: atom_id res chain seq x y z
N MET A 1 24.11 -16.32 18.75
CA MET A 1 25.32 -16.97 18.21
C MET A 1 25.83 -16.26 16.95
N ALA A 2 25.02 -16.10 15.90
CA ALA A 2 25.39 -15.39 14.68
C ALA A 2 25.83 -13.92 14.91
N GLU A 3 25.09 -13.16 15.74
CA GLU A 3 25.41 -11.77 16.05
C GLU A 3 26.77 -11.62 16.74
N ALA A 4 27.08 -12.48 17.74
CA ALA A 4 28.36 -12.45 18.43
C ALA A 4 29.53 -12.80 17.49
N PHE A 5 29.32 -13.76 16.59
CA PHE A 5 30.31 -14.12 15.56
C PHE A 5 30.56 -12.98 14.58
N LEU A 6 29.51 -12.39 14.03
CA LEU A 6 29.64 -11.26 13.11
C LEU A 6 30.30 -10.05 13.75
N SER A 7 29.93 -9.75 15.02
CA SER A 7 30.57 -8.66 15.78
C SER A 7 32.08 -8.90 15.98
N SER A 8 32.51 -10.16 16.23
CA SER A 8 33.93 -10.50 16.33
C SER A 8 34.70 -10.31 14.99
N CYS A 9 33.98 -10.40 13.85
CA CYS A 9 34.52 -10.15 12.52
C CYS A 9 34.40 -8.66 12.09
N GLY A 10 33.91 -7.77 12.99
CA GLY A 10 33.71 -6.35 12.69
C GLY A 10 32.53 -6.08 11.76
N ILE A 11 31.55 -7.01 11.71
CA ILE A 11 30.37 -6.95 10.86
C ILE A 11 29.14 -6.83 11.74
N ARG A 12 28.21 -5.93 11.37
CA ARG A 12 26.90 -5.80 12.01
C ARG A 12 25.91 -6.80 11.40
N LEU A 13 25.12 -7.48 12.24
CA LEU A 13 24.01 -8.29 11.77
C LEU A 13 22.91 -7.39 11.22
N GLU A 14 22.48 -7.66 9.99
CA GLU A 14 21.26 -7.12 9.38
C GLU A 14 20.19 -8.21 9.32
N ALA A 15 18.94 -7.82 9.00
CA ALA A 15 17.84 -8.76 8.82
C ALA A 15 18.17 -9.77 7.72
N VAL A 16 17.95 -11.05 8.01
CA VAL A 16 18.11 -12.18 7.08
C VAL A 16 16.95 -13.16 7.30
N ASP A 17 16.52 -13.81 6.23
CA ASP A 17 15.46 -14.83 6.27
C ASP A 17 16.05 -16.18 6.65
N GLU A 18 17.30 -16.44 6.21
CA GLU A 18 18.04 -17.67 6.46
C GLU A 18 19.48 -17.37 6.84
N TRP A 19 20.07 -18.22 7.70
CA TRP A 19 21.45 -18.13 8.13
C TRP A 19 22.19 -19.45 7.93
N TYR A 20 23.32 -19.39 7.23
CA TYR A 20 24.20 -20.50 6.94
C TYR A 20 25.54 -20.32 7.67
N CYS A 21 26.09 -21.38 8.23
CA CYS A 21 27.37 -21.30 8.94
C CYS A 21 28.19 -22.57 8.83
N ILE A 22 29.49 -22.43 9.06
CA ILE A 22 30.42 -23.50 9.24
C ILE A 22 30.89 -23.43 10.70
N GLN A 23 30.89 -24.56 11.40
CA GLN A 23 31.39 -24.71 12.77
C GLN A 23 32.68 -25.51 12.80
N ALA A 24 33.58 -25.15 13.73
CA ALA A 24 34.73 -25.94 14.09
C ALA A 24 34.30 -27.12 14.99
N ASP A 25 35.24 -28.05 15.27
CA ASP A 25 34.98 -29.23 16.10
C ASP A 25 34.57 -28.90 17.54
N ASP A 26 34.96 -27.73 18.04
CA ASP A 26 34.58 -27.22 19.36
C ASP A 26 33.21 -26.51 19.37
N GLY A 27 32.52 -26.47 18.24
CA GLY A 27 31.21 -25.84 18.08
C GLY A 27 31.25 -24.34 17.85
N SER A 28 32.43 -23.72 17.80
CA SER A 28 32.56 -22.28 17.47
C SER A 28 32.27 -22.03 16.00
N LEU A 29 31.64 -20.84 15.69
CA LEU A 29 31.39 -20.42 14.31
C LEU A 29 32.70 -19.91 13.70
N ILE A 30 33.08 -20.46 12.53
CA ILE A 30 34.27 -20.05 11.78
C ILE A 30 33.98 -19.40 10.45
N ALA A 31 32.79 -19.62 9.89
CA ALA A 31 32.28 -18.87 8.74
C ALA A 31 30.76 -18.76 8.81
N GLY A 32 30.19 -17.69 8.22
CA GLY A 32 28.75 -17.48 8.16
C GLY A 32 28.33 -16.54 7.05
N ALA A 33 27.11 -16.72 6.55
CA ALA A 33 26.43 -15.86 5.60
C ALA A 33 24.93 -15.97 5.78
N GLY A 34 24.21 -14.86 5.59
CA GLY A 34 22.75 -14.82 5.59
C GLY A 34 22.19 -14.57 4.20
N ILE A 35 20.93 -14.91 4.00
CA ILE A 35 20.15 -14.56 2.81
C ILE A 35 18.94 -13.75 3.24
N GLN A 36 18.65 -12.68 2.49
CA GLN A 36 17.39 -11.95 2.54
C GLN A 36 16.82 -11.87 1.12
N GLY A 37 15.67 -12.50 0.89
CA GLY A 37 15.17 -12.72 -0.47
C GLY A 37 16.22 -13.41 -1.32
N SER A 38 16.66 -12.77 -2.42
CA SER A 38 17.74 -13.30 -3.27
C SER A 38 19.12 -12.67 -3.00
N THR A 39 19.29 -11.90 -1.90
CA THR A 39 20.54 -11.20 -1.61
C THR A 39 21.33 -11.89 -0.49
N ILE A 40 22.55 -12.31 -0.81
CA ILE A 40 23.50 -12.82 0.17
C ILE A 40 24.11 -11.66 0.95
N LYS A 41 24.04 -11.71 2.30
CA LYS A 41 24.41 -10.65 3.22
C LYS A 41 25.21 -11.19 4.40
N CYS A 42 25.80 -10.28 5.18
CA CYS A 42 26.48 -10.60 6.44
C CYS A 42 27.51 -11.73 6.28
N VAL A 43 28.28 -11.70 5.20
CA VAL A 43 29.27 -12.73 4.89
C VAL A 43 30.53 -12.50 5.71
N ALA A 44 30.93 -13.48 6.52
CA ALA A 44 32.10 -13.42 7.40
C ALA A 44 32.87 -14.76 7.47
N VAL A 45 34.15 -14.62 7.64
CA VAL A 45 35.07 -15.75 8.03
C VAL A 45 35.92 -15.24 9.18
N ALA A 46 36.05 -16.08 10.23
CA ALA A 46 36.87 -15.75 11.37
C ALA A 46 38.35 -15.51 10.96
N ASP A 47 38.97 -14.47 11.52
CA ASP A 47 40.33 -14.06 11.13
C ASP A 47 41.35 -15.18 11.22
N SER A 48 41.23 -16.07 12.22
CA SER A 48 42.08 -17.26 12.43
C SER A 48 41.97 -18.33 11.33
N HIS A 49 40.88 -18.29 10.51
CA HIS A 49 40.55 -19.28 9.48
C HIS A 49 40.52 -18.68 8.07
N ARG A 50 41.06 -17.47 7.92
CA ARG A 50 41.18 -16.85 6.59
C ARG A 50 42.20 -17.62 5.74
N GLY A 51 41.85 -17.80 4.45
CA GLY A 51 42.72 -18.55 3.52
C GLY A 51 42.46 -20.06 3.47
N GLU A 52 41.60 -20.62 4.35
CA GLU A 52 41.25 -22.04 4.37
C GLU A 52 40.17 -22.47 3.38
N GLY A 53 39.74 -21.57 2.50
CA GLY A 53 38.70 -21.87 1.49
C GLY A 53 37.30 -21.99 2.07
N LEU A 54 37.03 -21.51 3.29
CA LEU A 54 35.73 -21.61 3.95
C LEU A 54 34.66 -20.78 3.24
N LEU A 55 34.99 -19.58 2.77
CA LEU A 55 34.05 -18.73 2.06
C LEU A 55 33.57 -19.34 0.74
N PRO A 56 34.45 -19.81 -0.17
CA PRO A 56 34.02 -20.56 -1.36
C PRO A 56 33.13 -21.76 -1.03
N LYS A 57 33.47 -22.53 -0.01
CA LYS A 57 32.71 -23.70 0.43
C LYS A 57 31.28 -23.29 0.89
N LEU A 58 31.17 -22.25 1.71
CA LEU A 58 29.90 -21.76 2.22
C LEU A 58 29.01 -21.22 1.08
N ILE A 59 29.57 -20.35 0.22
CA ILE A 59 28.83 -19.76 -0.87
C ILE A 59 28.40 -20.81 -1.92
N SER A 60 29.29 -21.77 -2.25
CA SER A 60 28.93 -22.89 -3.15
C SER A 60 27.80 -23.75 -2.56
N HIS A 61 27.78 -23.96 -1.24
CA HIS A 61 26.69 -24.65 -0.57
C HIS A 61 25.39 -23.88 -0.69
N ILE A 62 25.40 -22.57 -0.44
CA ILE A 62 24.24 -21.69 -0.59
C ILE A 62 23.72 -21.76 -2.04
N ILE A 63 24.58 -21.61 -3.05
CA ILE A 63 24.19 -21.73 -4.46
C ILE A 63 23.52 -23.09 -4.74
N SER A 64 24.03 -24.17 -4.14
CA SER A 64 23.48 -25.52 -4.36
C SER A 64 22.05 -25.68 -3.78
N LEU A 65 21.72 -24.95 -2.73
CA LEU A 65 20.39 -24.97 -2.11
C LEU A 65 19.39 -24.08 -2.85
N HIS A 66 19.87 -23.01 -3.48
CA HIS A 66 19.06 -22.01 -4.19
C HIS A 66 19.19 -22.15 -5.73
N GLN A 67 19.21 -23.39 -6.22
CA GLN A 67 19.31 -23.65 -7.67
C GLN A 67 18.12 -23.09 -8.43
N GLY A 68 18.40 -22.30 -9.45
CA GLY A 68 17.37 -21.64 -10.29
C GLY A 68 16.98 -20.25 -9.80
N GLU A 69 17.51 -19.78 -8.69
CA GLU A 69 17.36 -18.42 -8.21
C GLU A 69 18.47 -17.50 -8.72
N ASN A 70 18.17 -16.20 -8.85
CA ASN A 70 19.15 -15.19 -9.24
C ASN A 70 19.78 -14.57 -7.97
N LEU A 71 20.72 -15.27 -7.37
CA LEU A 71 21.40 -14.82 -6.16
C LEU A 71 22.26 -13.60 -6.44
N ARG A 72 22.15 -12.58 -5.59
CA ARG A 72 22.94 -11.34 -5.66
C ARG A 72 23.82 -11.19 -4.44
N VAL A 73 24.96 -10.53 -4.61
CA VAL A 73 25.85 -10.16 -3.51
C VAL A 73 26.38 -8.75 -3.70
N PHE A 74 26.31 -7.96 -2.63
CA PHE A 74 27.04 -6.71 -2.51
C PHE A 74 28.29 -6.96 -1.69
N THR A 75 29.45 -6.57 -2.22
CA THR A 75 30.72 -6.78 -1.54
C THR A 75 31.73 -5.70 -1.89
N LYS A 76 32.86 -5.68 -1.17
CA LYS A 76 33.96 -4.76 -1.50
C LYS A 76 34.63 -5.18 -2.81
N PRO A 77 35.20 -4.22 -3.59
CA PRO A 77 35.85 -4.51 -4.86
C PRO A 77 36.98 -5.57 -4.76
N GLU A 78 37.67 -5.63 -3.64
CA GLU A 78 38.75 -6.60 -3.38
C GLU A 78 38.29 -8.07 -3.39
N TYR A 79 37.00 -8.34 -3.11
CA TYR A 79 36.44 -9.70 -3.14
C TYR A 79 35.76 -10.05 -4.46
N ARG A 80 35.75 -9.16 -5.45
CA ARG A 80 35.11 -9.37 -6.74
C ARG A 80 35.59 -10.66 -7.41
N ALA A 81 36.90 -10.85 -7.56
CA ALA A 81 37.48 -12.02 -8.24
C ALA A 81 37.03 -13.33 -7.58
N LEU A 82 36.96 -13.38 -6.24
CA LEU A 82 36.52 -14.55 -5.51
C LEU A 82 35.08 -14.95 -5.87
N PHE A 83 34.16 -13.97 -5.97
CA PHE A 83 32.79 -14.25 -6.36
C PHE A 83 32.66 -14.56 -7.86
N GLU A 84 33.48 -13.97 -8.74
CA GLU A 84 33.54 -14.33 -10.17
C GLU A 84 33.99 -15.78 -10.36
N ASP A 85 34.96 -16.27 -9.56
CA ASP A 85 35.40 -17.68 -9.57
C ASP A 85 34.29 -18.64 -9.09
N LEU A 86 33.33 -18.14 -8.30
CA LEU A 86 32.14 -18.87 -7.87
C LEU A 86 30.95 -18.77 -8.84
N GLY A 87 31.18 -18.19 -10.02
CA GLY A 87 30.17 -18.09 -11.08
C GLY A 87 29.26 -16.87 -11.00
N PHE A 88 29.57 -15.90 -10.13
CA PHE A 88 28.88 -14.60 -10.14
C PHE A 88 29.43 -13.71 -11.27
N ARG A 89 28.58 -12.84 -11.79
CA ARG A 89 28.94 -11.87 -12.83
C ARG A 89 28.76 -10.45 -12.29
N LEU A 90 29.70 -9.55 -12.61
CA LEU A 90 29.60 -8.16 -12.23
C LEU A 90 28.42 -7.49 -12.93
N LEU A 91 27.54 -6.86 -12.15
CA LEU A 91 26.41 -6.06 -12.63
C LEU A 91 26.68 -4.57 -12.53
N ALA A 92 27.22 -4.11 -11.40
CA ALA A 92 27.53 -2.71 -11.14
C ALA A 92 28.74 -2.53 -10.24
N GLN A 93 29.40 -1.37 -10.33
CA GLN A 93 30.53 -1.04 -9.48
C GLN A 93 30.53 0.43 -9.03
N ALA A 94 30.97 0.63 -7.80
CA ALA A 94 31.30 1.92 -7.21
C ALA A 94 32.68 1.82 -6.53
N PRO A 95 33.31 2.92 -6.10
CA PRO A 95 34.62 2.87 -5.44
C PRO A 95 34.66 1.93 -4.22
N GLU A 96 33.57 1.86 -3.46
CA GLU A 96 33.52 1.15 -2.17
C GLU A 96 32.80 -0.21 -2.24
N ALA A 97 32.06 -0.48 -3.33
CA ALA A 97 31.28 -1.69 -3.46
C ALA A 97 31.08 -2.13 -4.91
N VAL A 98 30.84 -3.43 -5.07
CA VAL A 98 30.41 -4.05 -6.33
C VAL A 98 29.13 -4.85 -6.07
N LEU A 99 28.28 -4.91 -7.08
CA LEU A 99 27.12 -5.79 -7.15
C LEU A 99 27.40 -6.91 -8.16
N LEU A 100 27.27 -8.15 -7.71
CA LEU A 100 27.41 -9.32 -8.58
C LEU A 100 26.16 -10.20 -8.50
N GLU A 101 25.90 -11.00 -9.53
CA GLU A 101 24.79 -11.94 -9.63
C GLU A 101 25.26 -13.32 -10.07
N ASN A 102 24.79 -14.36 -9.37
CA ASN A 102 24.82 -15.75 -9.83
C ASN A 102 23.42 -16.08 -10.38
N GLY A 103 23.31 -16.12 -11.71
CA GLY A 103 22.05 -16.27 -12.42
C GLY A 103 21.99 -15.42 -13.69
N ARG A 104 20.79 -15.26 -14.25
CA ARG A 104 20.53 -14.49 -15.48
C ARG A 104 19.39 -13.48 -15.32
N GLY A 105 19.05 -13.12 -14.11
CA GLY A 105 17.88 -12.27 -13.82
C GLY A 105 17.97 -10.90 -14.47
N LEU A 106 19.12 -10.23 -14.38
CA LEU A 106 19.31 -8.95 -15.07
C LEU A 106 19.20 -9.10 -16.60
N GLU A 107 19.79 -10.15 -17.17
CA GLU A 107 19.72 -10.40 -18.61
C GLU A 107 18.27 -10.63 -19.08
N GLU A 108 17.49 -11.38 -18.31
CA GLU A 108 16.07 -11.63 -18.58
C GLU A 108 15.25 -10.34 -18.49
N TYR A 109 15.50 -9.53 -17.46
CA TYR A 109 14.85 -8.22 -17.31
C TYR A 109 15.19 -7.29 -18.48
N ILE A 110 16.46 -7.18 -18.87
CA ILE A 110 16.92 -6.40 -20.03
C ILE A 110 16.20 -6.85 -21.31
N LYS A 111 16.08 -8.16 -21.52
CA LYS A 111 15.37 -8.72 -22.67
C LYS A 111 13.88 -8.37 -22.65
N GLN A 112 13.26 -8.38 -21.47
CA GLN A 112 11.85 -8.01 -21.30
C GLN A 112 11.61 -6.54 -21.65
N ILE A 113 12.35 -5.60 -21.05
CA ILE A 113 12.15 -4.17 -21.30
C ILE A 113 12.51 -3.76 -22.73
N SER A 114 13.51 -4.40 -23.34
CA SER A 114 13.89 -4.15 -24.74
C SER A 114 12.79 -4.47 -25.74
N ARG A 115 11.89 -5.41 -25.42
CA ARG A 115 10.75 -5.77 -26.28
C ARG A 115 9.61 -4.76 -26.22
N LEU A 116 9.49 -4.04 -25.09
CA LEU A 116 8.41 -3.09 -24.82
C LEU A 116 8.73 -1.68 -25.29
N ARG A 117 9.97 -1.43 -25.72
CA ARG A 117 10.35 -0.11 -26.24
C ARG A 117 9.50 0.26 -27.45
N PRO A 118 9.24 1.58 -27.68
CA PRO A 118 8.60 2.04 -28.90
C PRO A 118 9.36 1.51 -30.14
N SER A 119 8.62 1.12 -31.19
CA SER A 119 9.24 0.63 -32.44
C SER A 119 10.09 1.72 -33.07
N ASP A 120 11.25 1.35 -33.63
CA ASP A 120 12.15 2.25 -34.40
C ASP A 120 11.44 2.73 -35.69
N SER A 121 10.32 3.47 -35.57
CA SER A 121 9.50 3.88 -36.71
C SER A 121 10.10 5.02 -37.54
N ALA A 122 11.06 5.78 -36.98
CA ALA A 122 11.86 6.73 -37.76
C ALA A 122 13.28 6.80 -37.18
N ARG A 123 14.29 6.93 -38.06
CA ARG A 123 15.72 6.96 -37.68
C ARG A 123 16.13 8.14 -36.79
N ASN A 124 15.25 9.10 -36.52
CA ASN A 124 15.56 10.33 -35.80
C ASN A 124 14.67 10.57 -34.56
N ASP A 125 13.79 9.66 -34.19
CA ASP A 125 12.89 9.84 -33.05
C ASP A 125 13.68 9.69 -31.73
N LYS A 126 13.73 10.76 -30.93
CA LYS A 126 14.36 10.73 -29.60
C LYS A 126 13.45 10.03 -28.60
N SER A 127 14.05 9.19 -27.77
CA SER A 127 13.37 8.50 -26.67
C SER A 127 13.87 8.98 -25.32
N GLY A 128 12.92 9.27 -24.42
CA GLY A 128 13.23 9.64 -23.04
C GLY A 128 12.95 8.50 -22.05
N VAL A 129 13.54 8.60 -20.85
CA VAL A 129 13.24 7.68 -19.74
C VAL A 129 13.02 8.45 -18.45
N ILE A 130 12.01 8.02 -17.68
CA ILE A 130 11.74 8.46 -16.31
C ILE A 130 11.71 7.23 -15.41
N VAL A 131 12.35 7.30 -14.25
CA VAL A 131 12.17 6.36 -13.15
C VAL A 131 11.40 7.09 -12.05
N MET A 132 10.28 6.53 -11.60
CA MET A 132 9.45 7.19 -10.59
C MET A 132 8.83 6.21 -9.59
N ASN A 133 8.68 6.67 -8.36
CA ASN A 133 8.00 5.93 -7.31
C ASN A 133 6.47 6.06 -7.42
N ALA A 134 5.97 7.26 -7.72
CA ALA A 134 4.54 7.57 -7.91
C ALA A 134 3.63 7.04 -6.78
N ASN A 135 3.96 7.36 -5.55
CA ASN A 135 3.27 6.88 -4.34
C ASN A 135 2.44 8.00 -3.66
N PRO A 136 1.22 8.37 -4.16
CA PRO A 136 0.59 7.96 -5.43
C PRO A 136 1.06 8.77 -6.65
N PHE A 137 0.51 8.47 -7.83
CA PHE A 137 0.70 9.29 -9.05
C PHE A 137 -0.07 10.60 -8.91
N THR A 138 0.65 11.74 -9.05
CA THR A 138 0.13 13.09 -8.83
C THR A 138 0.13 13.92 -10.10
N LEU A 139 -0.52 15.08 -10.07
CA LEU A 139 -0.42 16.09 -11.14
C LEU A 139 1.03 16.54 -11.38
N GLY A 140 1.89 16.51 -10.34
CA GLY A 140 3.33 16.77 -10.51
C GLY A 140 4.04 15.70 -11.34
N HIS A 141 3.68 14.43 -11.19
CA HIS A 141 4.21 13.35 -12.05
C HIS A 141 3.69 13.48 -13.47
N ARG A 142 2.42 13.79 -13.66
CA ARG A 142 1.83 14.02 -14.98
C ARG A 142 2.50 15.21 -15.68
N TYR A 143 2.73 16.31 -14.95
CA TYR A 143 3.44 17.48 -15.46
C TYR A 143 4.88 17.14 -15.91
N LEU A 144 5.63 16.36 -15.12
CA LEU A 144 6.96 15.88 -15.51
C LEU A 144 6.93 15.12 -16.83
N VAL A 145 5.94 14.23 -17.00
CA VAL A 145 5.75 13.44 -18.23
C VAL A 145 5.46 14.36 -19.42
N GLU A 146 4.54 15.32 -19.27
CA GLU A 146 4.17 16.27 -20.33
C GLU A 146 5.35 17.17 -20.74
N ARG A 147 6.11 17.67 -19.75
CA ARG A 147 7.34 18.47 -20.03
C ARG A 147 8.44 17.65 -20.70
N ALA A 148 8.56 16.35 -20.37
CA ALA A 148 9.49 15.46 -21.04
C ALA A 148 9.11 15.26 -22.52
N LEU A 149 7.82 15.03 -22.79
CA LEU A 149 7.29 14.82 -24.14
C LEU A 149 7.38 16.07 -25.06
N GLU A 150 7.64 17.25 -24.52
CA GLU A 150 7.99 18.42 -25.35
C GLU A 150 9.39 18.33 -25.97
N LYS A 151 10.23 17.41 -25.46
CA LYS A 151 11.64 17.28 -25.85
C LYS A 151 11.97 15.97 -26.53
N VAL A 152 11.09 14.98 -26.46
CA VAL A 152 11.22 13.65 -27.04
C VAL A 152 9.89 13.18 -27.63
N GLU A 153 9.98 12.33 -28.64
CA GLU A 153 8.81 11.78 -29.35
C GLU A 153 8.15 10.62 -28.59
N SER A 154 8.92 9.92 -27.77
CA SER A 154 8.43 8.81 -26.94
C SER A 154 9.09 8.78 -25.58
N LEU A 155 8.37 8.23 -24.58
CA LEU A 155 8.85 8.18 -23.21
C LEU A 155 8.64 6.79 -22.61
N VAL A 156 9.68 6.25 -21.98
CA VAL A 156 9.58 5.04 -21.18
C VAL A 156 9.54 5.42 -19.70
N ILE A 157 8.57 4.87 -18.96
CA ILE A 157 8.48 5.04 -17.50
C ILE A 157 8.78 3.70 -16.83
N ILE A 158 9.71 3.72 -15.87
CA ILE A 158 10.05 2.58 -15.01
C ILE A 158 9.53 2.88 -13.61
N PRO A 159 8.47 2.20 -13.14
CA PRO A 159 8.03 2.30 -11.75
C PRO A 159 9.05 1.63 -10.81
N VAL A 160 9.37 2.25 -9.69
CA VAL A 160 10.24 1.64 -8.67
C VAL A 160 9.49 0.50 -7.98
N LYS A 161 10.10 -0.69 -7.93
CA LYS A 161 9.51 -1.87 -7.31
C LYS A 161 9.87 -1.94 -5.82
N GLU A 162 9.17 -1.18 -5.02
CA GLU A 162 9.26 -1.16 -3.55
C GLU A 162 7.86 -1.23 -2.95
N GLU A 163 7.73 -1.92 -1.80
CA GLU A 163 6.49 -1.86 -1.03
C GLU A 163 6.34 -0.50 -0.36
N GLN A 164 5.21 0.12 -0.58
CA GLN A 164 4.87 1.46 -0.13
C GLN A 164 3.42 1.49 0.39
N GLU A 165 2.89 2.66 0.75
CA GLU A 165 1.50 2.82 1.17
C GLU A 165 0.50 2.41 0.07
N PHE A 166 0.86 2.66 -1.20
CA PHE A 166 0.23 2.05 -2.37
C PHE A 166 1.14 0.92 -2.87
N THR A 167 0.56 -0.25 -3.15
CA THR A 167 1.32 -1.41 -3.64
C THR A 167 2.00 -1.08 -4.97
N TYR A 168 2.98 -1.89 -5.36
CA TYR A 168 3.64 -1.72 -6.66
C TYR A 168 2.63 -1.76 -7.82
N GLU A 169 1.69 -2.70 -7.78
CA GLU A 169 0.66 -2.88 -8.80
C GLU A 169 -0.26 -1.65 -8.89
N GLU A 170 -0.75 -1.15 -7.75
CA GLU A 170 -1.57 0.07 -7.70
C GLU A 170 -0.83 1.27 -8.29
N ARG A 171 0.43 1.47 -7.93
CA ARG A 171 1.25 2.58 -8.44
C ARG A 171 1.50 2.48 -9.93
N ARG A 172 1.82 1.28 -10.42
CA ARG A 172 1.98 1.01 -11.84
C ARG A 172 0.70 1.29 -12.63
N GLU A 173 -0.45 0.83 -12.13
CA GLU A 173 -1.75 1.12 -12.75
C GLU A 173 -2.08 2.61 -12.76
N MET A 174 -1.83 3.34 -11.66
CA MET A 174 -2.02 4.80 -11.62
C MET A 174 -1.15 5.50 -12.68
N ILE A 175 0.09 5.08 -12.89
CA ILE A 175 0.96 5.63 -13.93
C ILE A 175 0.37 5.33 -15.32
N VAL A 176 -0.01 4.08 -15.58
CA VAL A 176 -0.60 3.68 -16.88
C VAL A 176 -1.84 4.50 -17.20
N LYS A 177 -2.82 4.53 -16.27
CA LYS A 177 -4.07 5.28 -16.44
C LYS A 177 -3.83 6.79 -16.46
N GLY A 178 -2.89 7.29 -15.65
CA GLY A 178 -2.53 8.70 -15.59
C GLY A 178 -1.78 9.20 -16.83
N CYS A 179 -1.22 8.31 -17.64
CA CYS A 179 -0.53 8.62 -18.90
C CYS A 179 -1.32 8.19 -20.13
N GLU A 180 -2.57 7.76 -19.98
CA GLU A 180 -3.41 7.34 -21.11
C GLU A 180 -3.51 8.45 -22.17
N GLY A 181 -3.42 8.06 -23.44
CA GLY A 181 -3.44 8.97 -24.59
C GLY A 181 -2.11 9.69 -24.88
N LEU A 182 -1.06 9.47 -24.09
CA LEU A 182 0.29 9.99 -24.34
C LEU A 182 1.19 8.92 -24.97
N PRO A 183 2.23 9.31 -25.75
CA PRO A 183 3.22 8.38 -26.30
C PRO A 183 4.19 7.88 -25.21
N VAL A 184 3.64 7.18 -24.21
CA VAL A 184 4.32 6.67 -23.03
C VAL A 184 4.21 5.14 -22.99
N THR A 185 5.33 4.47 -22.77
CA THR A 185 5.38 3.04 -22.47
C THR A 185 5.77 2.84 -21.00
N VAL A 186 4.89 2.23 -20.21
CA VAL A 186 5.21 1.85 -18.83
C VAL A 186 5.72 0.41 -18.82
N VAL A 187 6.99 0.24 -18.51
CA VAL A 187 7.62 -1.09 -18.38
C VAL A 187 7.48 -1.63 -16.97
N GLU A 188 7.77 -2.92 -16.78
CA GLU A 188 7.84 -3.49 -15.44
C GLU A 188 9.03 -2.90 -14.67
N GLY A 189 8.84 -2.61 -13.40
CA GLY A 189 9.94 -2.35 -12.46
C GLY A 189 10.67 -3.64 -12.11
N SER A 190 11.84 -3.51 -11.51
CA SER A 190 12.64 -4.67 -11.13
C SER A 190 13.31 -4.50 -9.78
N ASP A 191 13.76 -5.62 -9.22
CA ASP A 191 14.59 -5.66 -8.00
C ASP A 191 16.04 -5.19 -8.27
N TYR A 192 16.34 -4.76 -9.49
CA TYR A 192 17.65 -4.18 -9.87
C TYR A 192 17.72 -2.67 -9.64
N SER A 193 16.64 -2.02 -9.23
CA SER A 193 16.70 -0.67 -8.66
C SER A 193 17.30 -0.75 -7.25
N ILE A 194 18.51 -0.23 -7.08
CA ILE A 194 19.23 -0.31 -5.80
C ILE A 194 18.75 0.83 -4.90
N SER A 195 17.84 0.53 -3.98
CA SER A 195 17.29 1.50 -3.03
C SER A 195 17.98 1.41 -1.66
N ALA A 196 17.70 2.38 -0.80
CA ALA A 196 18.18 2.37 0.58
C ALA A 196 17.66 1.16 1.39
N LEU A 197 16.52 0.57 1.00
CA LEU A 197 15.95 -0.61 1.65
C LEU A 197 16.64 -1.91 1.22
N THR A 198 17.13 -1.97 -0.01
CA THR A 198 17.73 -3.18 -0.59
C THR A 198 19.26 -3.21 -0.50
N PHE A 199 19.89 -2.04 -0.30
CA PHE A 199 21.35 -1.94 -0.23
C PHE A 199 21.88 -2.27 1.18
N PRO A 200 22.69 -3.31 1.34
CA PRO A 200 23.24 -3.68 2.64
C PRO A 200 24.36 -2.72 3.07
N THR A 201 24.32 -2.31 4.34
CA THR A 201 25.26 -1.32 4.89
C THR A 201 26.29 -1.92 5.84
N TYR A 202 26.21 -3.21 6.18
CA TYR A 202 26.99 -3.88 7.22
C TYR A 202 28.50 -3.84 7.00
N PHE A 203 28.96 -3.65 5.77
CA PHE A 203 30.39 -3.60 5.42
C PHE A 203 30.93 -2.17 5.22
N LEU A 204 30.08 -1.14 5.33
CA LEU A 204 30.45 0.27 5.22
C LEU A 204 30.49 0.92 6.61
N LYS A 205 31.51 1.75 6.83
CA LYS A 205 31.76 2.37 8.16
C LYS A 205 30.93 3.62 8.41
N ASP A 206 30.60 4.36 7.34
CA ASP A 206 29.88 5.64 7.38
C ASP A 206 28.56 5.53 6.60
N LEU A 207 27.42 5.91 7.23
CA LEU A 207 26.10 5.89 6.60
C LEU A 207 25.97 6.90 5.44
N ASN A 208 26.66 8.03 5.50
CA ASN A 208 26.69 8.98 4.38
C ASN A 208 27.42 8.39 3.17
N GLN A 209 28.54 7.72 3.43
CA GLN A 209 29.28 6.97 2.41
C GLN A 209 28.43 5.80 1.85
N ALA A 210 27.66 5.12 2.71
CA ALA A 210 26.75 4.08 2.28
C ALA A 210 25.71 4.59 1.29
N ALA A 211 25.08 5.73 1.57
CA ALA A 211 24.09 6.34 0.70
C ALA A 211 24.70 6.74 -0.67
N GLU A 212 25.89 7.34 -0.68
CA GLU A 212 26.55 7.69 -1.93
C GLU A 212 27.00 6.46 -2.73
N THR A 213 27.51 5.42 -2.07
CA THR A 213 27.90 4.16 -2.71
C THR A 213 26.71 3.48 -3.36
N GLN A 214 25.56 3.45 -2.66
CA GLN A 214 24.29 2.93 -3.19
C GLN A 214 23.86 3.68 -4.45
N MET A 215 23.84 5.02 -4.40
CA MET A 215 23.48 5.85 -5.57
C MET A 215 24.40 5.57 -6.77
N ARG A 216 25.71 5.47 -6.54
CA ARG A 216 26.68 5.17 -7.59
C ARG A 216 26.49 3.80 -8.21
N LEU A 217 26.21 2.77 -7.41
CA LEU A 217 25.89 1.43 -7.92
C LEU A 217 24.62 1.42 -8.76
N ASP A 218 23.55 2.09 -8.29
CA ASP A 218 22.32 2.21 -9.03
C ASP A 218 22.52 2.89 -10.39
N LEU A 219 23.26 4.01 -10.40
CA LEU A 219 23.55 4.76 -11.62
C LEU A 219 24.48 4.00 -12.58
N ASP A 220 25.46 3.26 -12.07
CA ASP A 220 26.34 2.43 -12.90
C ASP A 220 25.55 1.28 -13.55
N LEU A 221 24.67 0.60 -12.78
CA LEU A 221 23.78 -0.42 -13.32
C LEU A 221 22.85 0.16 -14.40
N PHE A 222 22.21 1.27 -14.08
CA PHE A 222 21.28 1.93 -14.99
C PHE A 222 21.98 2.35 -16.30
N GLY A 223 23.14 3.03 -16.20
CA GLY A 223 23.89 3.50 -17.36
C GLY A 223 24.43 2.38 -18.23
N ARG A 224 24.92 1.28 -17.63
CA ARG A 224 25.50 0.15 -18.37
C ARG A 224 24.47 -0.75 -19.02
N HIS A 225 23.33 -0.94 -18.38
CA HIS A 225 22.40 -2.00 -18.79
C HIS A 225 21.04 -1.45 -19.24
N ILE A 226 20.44 -0.52 -18.49
CA ILE A 226 19.09 -0.04 -18.75
C ILE A 226 19.04 0.93 -19.92
N VAL A 227 19.96 1.93 -19.93
CA VAL A 227 20.05 2.93 -21.00
C VAL A 227 20.19 2.28 -22.39
N PRO A 228 21.14 1.33 -22.60
CA PRO A 228 21.28 0.67 -23.90
C PRO A 228 20.05 -0.20 -24.26
N ALA A 229 19.46 -0.88 -23.27
CA ALA A 229 18.30 -1.76 -23.49
C ALA A 229 17.09 -0.98 -23.99
N LEU A 230 16.86 0.21 -23.44
CA LEU A 230 15.77 1.11 -23.83
C LEU A 230 16.13 1.99 -25.04
N LYS A 231 17.40 2.06 -25.43
CA LYS A 231 17.93 3.04 -26.38
C LYS A 231 17.53 4.49 -26.00
N ALA A 232 17.56 4.78 -24.70
CA ALA A 232 17.17 6.09 -24.21
C ALA A 232 18.21 7.15 -24.56
N ASP A 233 17.76 8.29 -25.09
CA ASP A 233 18.61 9.43 -25.45
C ASP A 233 18.72 10.47 -24.33
N VAL A 234 17.71 10.52 -23.44
CA VAL A 234 17.60 11.52 -22.36
C VAL A 234 16.94 10.91 -21.13
N ARG A 235 17.47 11.18 -19.93
CA ARG A 235 16.77 10.90 -18.66
C ARG A 235 16.14 12.19 -18.12
N PHE A 236 14.85 12.12 -17.74
CA PHE A 236 14.15 13.23 -17.11
C PHE A 236 13.94 12.97 -15.62
N VAL A 237 14.13 14.01 -14.81
CA VAL A 237 13.91 13.99 -13.35
C VAL A 237 13.28 15.29 -12.90
N GLY A 238 12.52 15.26 -11.80
CA GLY A 238 12.05 16.50 -11.15
C GLY A 238 13.17 17.15 -10.33
N THR A 239 13.14 18.49 -10.22
CA THR A 239 14.00 19.19 -9.25
C THR A 239 13.59 18.86 -7.82
N GLU A 240 14.54 18.82 -6.89
CA GLU A 240 14.34 18.51 -5.47
C GLU A 240 15.02 19.58 -4.59
N PRO A 241 14.36 20.75 -4.42
CA PRO A 241 14.97 21.84 -3.68
C PRO A 241 15.04 21.60 -2.16
N GLU A 242 14.15 20.75 -1.61
CA GLU A 242 14.02 20.53 -0.17
C GLU A 242 14.72 19.25 0.32
N ASP A 243 14.86 18.24 -0.54
CA ASP A 243 15.52 16.97 -0.20
C ASP A 243 16.97 16.93 -0.70
N ARG A 244 17.90 17.13 0.24
CA ARG A 244 19.34 17.12 -0.05
C ARG A 244 19.85 15.80 -0.63
N LEU A 245 19.25 14.66 -0.21
CA LEU A 245 19.67 13.35 -0.68
C LEU A 245 19.30 13.17 -2.16
N THR A 246 18.06 13.51 -2.51
CA THR A 246 17.58 13.45 -3.89
C THR A 246 18.30 14.48 -4.78
N ALA A 247 18.58 15.68 -4.27
CA ALA A 247 19.39 16.66 -5.00
C ALA A 247 20.81 16.14 -5.29
N ARG A 248 21.45 15.44 -4.32
CA ARG A 248 22.75 14.79 -4.53
C ARG A 248 22.66 13.67 -5.57
N TYR A 249 21.59 12.87 -5.54
CA TYR A 249 21.37 11.83 -6.54
C TYR A 249 21.19 12.41 -7.94
N ASN A 250 20.44 13.51 -8.10
CA ASN A 250 20.31 14.21 -9.38
C ASN A 250 21.67 14.73 -9.90
N ALA A 251 22.50 15.25 -9.01
CA ALA A 251 23.86 15.69 -9.38
C ALA A 251 24.73 14.53 -9.87
N LEU A 252 24.72 13.41 -9.15
CA LEU A 252 25.43 12.18 -9.55
C LEU A 252 24.92 11.62 -10.88
N MET A 253 23.61 11.66 -11.15
CA MET A 253 23.06 11.26 -12.44
C MET A 253 23.68 12.05 -13.61
N LYS A 254 23.80 13.37 -13.47
CA LYS A 254 24.42 14.22 -14.50
C LYS A 254 25.90 13.92 -14.70
N GLU A 255 26.60 13.50 -13.63
CA GLU A 255 28.01 13.13 -13.67
C GLU A 255 28.27 11.76 -14.31
N MET A 256 27.41 10.77 -14.02
CA MET A 256 27.71 9.36 -14.27
C MET A 256 27.00 8.75 -15.48
N LEU A 257 25.82 9.25 -15.85
CA LEU A 257 25.06 8.63 -16.92
C LEU A 257 25.65 8.96 -18.31
N PRO A 258 25.65 8.00 -19.25
CA PRO A 258 26.15 8.19 -20.61
C PRO A 258 25.20 9.01 -21.50
N ILE A 259 24.06 9.46 -20.96
CA ILE A 259 23.05 10.26 -21.64
C ILE A 259 22.76 11.55 -20.87
N PRO A 260 22.31 12.63 -21.52
CA PRO A 260 21.90 13.86 -20.85
C PRO A 260 20.82 13.61 -19.80
N VAL A 261 20.93 14.30 -18.66
CA VAL A 261 19.90 14.34 -17.61
C VAL A 261 19.27 15.73 -17.60
N VAL A 262 17.96 15.78 -17.83
CA VAL A 262 17.19 17.02 -17.87
C VAL A 262 16.35 17.11 -16.59
N GLU A 263 16.61 18.13 -15.78
CA GLU A 263 15.76 18.47 -14.65
C GLU A 263 14.58 19.32 -15.12
N VAL A 264 13.39 18.92 -14.69
CA VAL A 264 12.14 19.64 -14.90
C VAL A 264 11.74 20.28 -13.57
N GLU A 265 11.46 21.56 -13.60
CA GLU A 265 10.98 22.27 -12.40
C GLU A 265 9.67 21.64 -11.89
N ARG A 266 9.57 21.45 -10.58
CA ARG A 266 8.37 20.85 -9.97
C ARG A 266 7.15 21.75 -10.12
N LEU A 267 6.00 21.13 -10.30
CA LEU A 267 4.72 21.80 -10.16
C LEU A 267 4.55 22.25 -8.70
N ALA A 268 4.47 23.57 -8.48
CA ALA A 268 4.43 24.18 -7.16
C ALA A 268 3.27 23.60 -6.32
N GLY A 269 3.56 23.28 -5.06
CA GLY A 269 2.57 22.81 -4.10
C GLY A 269 2.08 21.38 -4.31
N VAL A 270 2.61 20.63 -5.28
CA VAL A 270 2.19 19.24 -5.55
C VAL A 270 3.30 18.27 -5.20
N SER A 271 3.06 17.40 -4.20
CA SER A 271 3.97 16.29 -3.88
C SER A 271 3.18 15.05 -3.45
N ALA A 272 3.75 13.87 -3.65
CA ALA A 272 3.14 12.61 -3.22
C ALA A 272 3.02 12.52 -1.68
N SER A 273 3.97 13.06 -0.93
CA SER A 273 3.92 13.14 0.54
C SER A 273 2.75 14.00 1.00
N ARG A 274 2.54 15.16 0.37
CA ARG A 274 1.40 16.02 0.66
C ARG A 274 0.07 15.32 0.39
N VAL A 275 -0.07 14.60 -0.74
CA VAL A 275 -1.26 13.81 -1.05
C VAL A 275 -1.52 12.74 0.02
N ARG A 276 -0.48 12.06 0.52
CA ARG A 276 -0.63 11.03 1.55
C ARG A 276 -1.08 11.58 2.91
N SER A 277 -0.65 12.78 3.26
CA SER A 277 -1.01 13.44 4.52
C SER A 277 -2.28 14.29 4.44
N ALA A 278 -2.73 14.63 3.25
CA ALA A 278 -3.90 15.48 3.03
C ALA A 278 -5.22 14.72 3.26
N LYS A 279 -6.27 15.48 3.53
CA LYS A 279 -7.65 15.00 3.46
C LYS A 279 -8.06 14.76 2.02
N TYR A 280 -9.12 13.98 1.81
CA TYR A 280 -9.47 13.48 0.48
C TYR A 280 -9.65 14.60 -0.56
N THR A 281 -10.36 15.67 -0.23
CA THR A 281 -10.63 16.79 -1.15
C THR A 281 -9.36 17.47 -1.64
N GLU A 282 -8.39 17.67 -0.76
CA GLU A 282 -7.07 18.20 -1.12
C GLU A 282 -6.27 17.19 -1.93
N ALA A 283 -6.26 15.92 -1.51
CA ALA A 283 -5.56 14.85 -2.21
C ALA A 283 -6.09 14.66 -3.65
N ALA A 284 -7.40 14.69 -3.83
CA ALA A 284 -8.05 14.62 -5.14
C ALA A 284 -7.67 15.81 -6.03
N ALA A 285 -7.64 17.03 -5.48
CA ALA A 285 -7.23 18.23 -6.22
C ALA A 285 -5.75 18.21 -6.68
N LEU A 286 -4.91 17.38 -6.06
CA LEU A 286 -3.48 17.24 -6.36
C LEU A 286 -3.16 16.03 -7.25
N THR A 287 -4.18 15.25 -7.63
CA THR A 287 -4.03 14.01 -8.39
C THR A 287 -4.93 13.98 -9.64
N PRO A 288 -4.54 13.26 -10.71
CA PRO A 288 -5.46 13.03 -11.82
C PRO A 288 -6.69 12.21 -11.39
N ALA A 289 -7.81 12.40 -12.04
CA ALA A 289 -9.06 11.67 -11.77
C ALA A 289 -8.87 10.14 -11.82
N SER A 290 -7.97 9.63 -12.65
CA SER A 290 -7.60 8.22 -12.71
C SER A 290 -6.96 7.67 -11.43
N THR A 291 -6.45 8.53 -10.54
CA THR A 291 -5.87 8.16 -9.24
C THR A 291 -6.93 8.12 -8.12
N HIS A 292 -8.07 8.81 -8.26
CA HIS A 292 -9.10 8.93 -7.22
C HIS A 292 -9.64 7.59 -6.71
N PRO A 293 -9.91 6.56 -7.56
CA PRO A 293 -10.35 5.25 -7.07
C PRO A 293 -9.37 4.60 -6.07
N TYR A 294 -8.08 4.79 -6.26
CA TYR A 294 -7.04 4.25 -5.37
C TYR A 294 -6.99 5.02 -4.04
N LEU A 295 -7.19 6.35 -4.07
CA LEU A 295 -7.32 7.14 -2.85
C LEU A 295 -8.53 6.69 -2.03
N LEU A 296 -9.68 6.51 -2.67
CA LEU A 296 -10.93 6.06 -2.05
C LEU A 296 -10.80 4.64 -1.48
N ALA A 297 -10.23 3.70 -2.25
CA ALA A 297 -10.00 2.33 -1.79
C ALA A 297 -9.10 2.28 -0.55
N ARG A 298 -8.03 3.08 -0.53
CA ARG A 298 -7.14 3.23 0.64
C ARG A 298 -7.90 3.77 1.85
N LEU A 299 -8.75 4.79 1.68
CA LEU A 299 -9.54 5.37 2.77
C LEU A 299 -10.58 4.38 3.28
N MET A 300 -11.18 3.59 2.40
CA MET A 300 -12.10 2.51 2.78
C MET A 300 -11.38 1.47 3.66
N GLU A 301 -10.21 0.99 3.25
CA GLU A 301 -9.40 0.07 4.07
C GLU A 301 -9.02 0.70 5.41
N LYS A 302 -8.55 1.96 5.42
CA LYS A 302 -8.21 2.68 6.66
C LYS A 302 -9.39 2.80 7.62
N ALA A 303 -10.59 3.04 7.10
CA ALA A 303 -11.79 3.13 7.93
C ALA A 303 -12.17 1.76 8.53
N LEU A 304 -12.07 0.68 7.77
CA LEU A 304 -12.27 -0.69 8.25
C LEU A 304 -11.24 -1.07 9.31
N LEU A 305 -9.97 -0.73 9.10
CA LEU A 305 -8.91 -1.00 10.05
C LEU A 305 -9.05 -0.13 11.31
N ALA A 306 -9.46 1.13 11.22
CA ALA A 306 -9.70 1.98 12.37
C ALA A 306 -10.82 1.44 13.26
N GLU A 307 -11.91 0.91 12.66
CA GLU A 307 -12.93 0.18 13.39
C GLU A 307 -12.34 -1.07 14.05
N LEU A 308 -11.66 -1.92 13.27
CA LEU A 308 -11.11 -3.20 13.73
C LEU A 308 -10.06 -3.02 14.84
N ASP A 309 -9.17 -2.03 14.73
CA ASP A 309 -8.08 -1.75 15.67
C ASP A 309 -8.57 -1.08 16.98
N THR A 310 -9.86 -0.74 17.04
CA THR A 310 -10.49 -0.19 18.25
C THR A 310 -10.68 -1.30 19.30
N PRO A 311 -10.09 -1.19 20.50
CA PRO A 311 -10.30 -2.16 21.58
C PRO A 311 -11.65 -1.94 22.29
N LEU A 312 -12.05 -2.90 23.11
CA LEU A 312 -13.24 -2.81 23.99
C LEU A 312 -14.54 -2.48 23.22
N LYS A 313 -14.78 -3.18 22.13
CA LYS A 313 -16.04 -3.12 21.36
C LYS A 313 -16.97 -4.27 21.78
N PRO A 314 -18.13 -4.00 22.39
CA PRO A 314 -19.02 -5.09 22.86
C PRO A 314 -19.43 -6.05 21.74
N GLY A 315 -19.02 -7.31 21.85
CA GLY A 315 -19.39 -8.38 20.93
C GLY A 315 -18.68 -8.38 19.56
N LEU A 316 -17.80 -7.43 19.28
CA LEU A 316 -17.13 -7.26 17.99
C LEU A 316 -15.69 -7.76 18.03
N VAL A 317 -15.17 -8.18 16.87
CA VAL A 317 -13.75 -8.53 16.69
C VAL A 317 -12.89 -7.30 16.85
N GLY A 318 -11.75 -7.45 17.53
CA GLY A 318 -10.79 -6.39 17.75
C GLY A 318 -9.44 -6.93 18.19
N PRO A 319 -8.49 -6.06 18.60
CA PRO A 319 -7.19 -6.49 19.07
C PRO A 319 -7.27 -7.33 20.36
N ASP A 320 -8.39 -7.21 21.11
CA ASP A 320 -8.65 -7.94 22.35
C ASP A 320 -9.19 -9.37 22.12
N GLY A 321 -9.50 -9.75 20.88
CA GLY A 321 -9.96 -11.09 20.52
C GLY A 321 -11.10 -11.13 19.50
N SER A 322 -11.69 -12.30 19.35
CA SER A 322 -12.74 -12.59 18.35
C SER A 322 -14.14 -12.09 18.73
N GLY A 323 -14.30 -11.39 19.85
CA GLY A 323 -15.61 -10.91 20.29
C GLY A 323 -16.61 -12.05 20.51
N ALA A 324 -17.78 -11.94 19.90
CA ALA A 324 -18.86 -12.93 19.93
C ALA A 324 -18.75 -14.00 18.82
N HIS A 325 -17.64 -14.05 18.08
CA HIS A 325 -17.46 -14.89 16.89
C HIS A 325 -16.55 -16.09 17.16
N SER A 326 -16.87 -17.24 16.56
CA SER A 326 -16.04 -18.45 16.57
C SER A 326 -15.44 -18.77 15.19
N ASP A 327 -15.87 -18.06 14.15
CA ASP A 327 -15.55 -18.29 12.74
C ASP A 327 -14.66 -17.20 12.16
N MET A 328 -14.40 -16.11 12.89
CA MET A 328 -13.55 -15.00 12.45
C MET A 328 -12.71 -14.43 13.58
N ASP A 329 -11.51 -14.02 13.24
CA ASP A 329 -10.54 -13.38 14.14
C ASP A 329 -10.01 -12.08 13.54
N TYR A 330 -9.17 -11.40 14.32
CA TYR A 330 -8.53 -10.14 13.93
C TYR A 330 -7.72 -10.26 12.63
N ALA A 331 -6.95 -11.33 12.45
CA ALA A 331 -6.12 -11.53 11.27
C ALA A 331 -6.98 -11.77 10.01
N LEU A 332 -8.09 -12.53 10.14
CA LEU A 332 -9.03 -12.77 9.07
C LEU A 332 -9.74 -11.49 8.64
N MET A 333 -10.16 -10.65 9.62
CA MET A 333 -10.78 -9.36 9.35
C MET A 333 -9.81 -8.41 8.61
N ARG A 334 -8.54 -8.36 9.00
CA ARG A 334 -7.51 -7.58 8.28
C ARG A 334 -7.32 -8.05 6.84
N ARG A 335 -7.30 -9.37 6.59
CA ARG A 335 -7.24 -9.92 5.22
C ARG A 335 -8.47 -9.52 4.40
N GLY A 336 -9.64 -9.54 5.02
CA GLY A 336 -10.89 -9.07 4.41
C GLY A 336 -10.84 -7.59 4.02
N ALA A 337 -10.38 -6.71 4.92
CA ALA A 337 -10.23 -5.28 4.65
C ALA A 337 -9.28 -5.01 3.47
N ALA A 338 -8.13 -5.67 3.43
CA ALA A 338 -7.19 -5.57 2.31
C ALA A 338 -7.78 -6.10 0.99
N ALA A 339 -8.61 -7.14 1.04
CA ALA A 339 -9.31 -7.65 -0.13
C ALA A 339 -10.35 -6.65 -0.66
N VAL A 340 -11.10 -6.00 0.22
CA VAL A 340 -12.06 -4.93 -0.13
C VAL A 340 -11.36 -3.80 -0.88
N ARG A 341 -10.20 -3.33 -0.40
CA ARG A 341 -9.39 -2.30 -1.08
C ARG A 341 -9.02 -2.72 -2.51
N ARG A 342 -8.40 -3.90 -2.66
CA ARG A 342 -7.96 -4.40 -3.97
C ARG A 342 -9.13 -4.60 -4.93
N SER A 343 -10.23 -5.16 -4.43
CA SER A 343 -11.41 -5.45 -5.23
C SER A 343 -12.09 -4.17 -5.73
N PHE A 344 -12.18 -3.13 -4.90
CA PHE A 344 -12.75 -1.84 -5.32
C PHE A 344 -12.00 -1.25 -6.52
N THR A 345 -10.67 -1.20 -6.48
CA THR A 345 -9.85 -0.68 -7.60
C THR A 345 -9.90 -1.56 -8.84
N ALA A 346 -9.94 -2.88 -8.66
CA ALA A 346 -10.01 -3.84 -9.76
C ALA A 346 -11.35 -3.77 -10.52
N HIS A 347 -12.45 -3.49 -9.81
CA HIS A 347 -13.80 -3.54 -10.37
C HIS A 347 -14.46 -2.16 -10.55
N ILE A 348 -13.74 -1.05 -10.31
CA ILE A 348 -14.32 0.31 -10.42
C ILE A 348 -14.92 0.60 -11.81
N GLY A 349 -14.44 -0.06 -12.86
CA GLY A 349 -15.03 0.02 -14.18
C GLY A 349 -16.50 -0.45 -14.25
N LEU A 350 -16.98 -1.20 -13.24
CA LEU A 350 -18.39 -1.59 -13.08
C LEU A 350 -19.24 -0.50 -12.42
N LEU A 351 -18.69 0.66 -12.10
CA LEU A 351 -19.43 1.74 -11.42
C LEU A 351 -20.82 2.06 -12.03
N PRO A 352 -21.04 1.97 -13.36
CA PRO A 352 -22.37 2.13 -13.94
C PRO A 352 -23.37 1.07 -13.50
N ASP A 353 -22.91 -0.12 -13.07
CA ASP A 353 -23.72 -1.21 -12.50
C ASP A 353 -23.28 -1.50 -11.05
N LEU A 354 -23.81 -0.74 -10.11
CA LEU A 354 -23.46 -0.85 -8.69
C LEU A 354 -23.74 -2.26 -8.11
N ALA A 355 -24.75 -2.96 -8.64
CA ALA A 355 -25.07 -4.31 -8.18
C ALA A 355 -23.98 -5.31 -8.62
N ALA A 356 -23.48 -5.18 -9.85
CA ALA A 356 -22.37 -5.98 -10.34
C ALA A 356 -21.07 -5.68 -9.57
N LEU A 357 -20.77 -4.39 -9.31
CA LEU A 357 -19.63 -3.97 -8.52
C LEU A 357 -19.68 -4.58 -7.11
N GLY A 358 -20.78 -4.43 -6.40
CA GLY A 358 -20.95 -4.98 -5.05
C GLY A 358 -20.79 -6.50 -5.00
N LYS A 359 -21.37 -7.23 -5.97
CA LYS A 359 -21.22 -8.70 -6.06
C LYS A 359 -19.77 -9.12 -6.33
N ALA A 360 -19.06 -8.42 -7.19
CA ALA A 360 -17.65 -8.70 -7.47
C ALA A 360 -16.80 -8.49 -6.20
N MET A 361 -17.02 -7.39 -5.48
CA MET A 361 -16.32 -7.09 -4.24
C MET A 361 -16.63 -8.13 -3.13
N GLU A 362 -17.88 -8.54 -2.98
CA GLU A 362 -18.26 -9.61 -2.03
C GLU A 362 -17.58 -10.94 -2.38
N ALA A 363 -17.54 -11.32 -3.65
CA ALA A 363 -16.90 -12.55 -4.11
C ALA A 363 -15.38 -12.57 -3.81
N ASP A 364 -14.68 -11.49 -4.10
CA ASP A 364 -13.25 -11.38 -3.83
C ASP A 364 -12.94 -11.38 -2.32
N ALA A 365 -13.76 -10.69 -1.52
CA ALA A 365 -13.63 -10.69 -0.07
C ALA A 365 -13.84 -12.08 0.52
N LEU A 366 -14.87 -12.82 0.07
CA LEU A 366 -15.13 -14.21 0.47
C LEU A 366 -13.99 -15.14 0.07
N ALA A 367 -13.44 -14.99 -1.14
CA ALA A 367 -12.28 -15.78 -1.58
C ALA A 367 -11.06 -15.54 -0.69
N ALA A 368 -10.79 -14.30 -0.32
CA ALA A 368 -9.65 -13.93 0.53
C ALA A 368 -9.81 -14.41 1.99
N THR A 369 -11.05 -14.65 2.43
CA THR A 369 -11.38 -15.06 3.80
C THR A 369 -11.84 -16.51 3.91
N ALA A 370 -11.52 -17.35 2.90
CA ALA A 370 -11.90 -18.76 2.84
C ALA A 370 -13.42 -19.01 3.04
N GLY A 371 -14.24 -18.14 2.48
CA GLY A 371 -15.71 -18.22 2.53
C GLY A 371 -16.36 -17.62 3.78
N VAL A 372 -15.58 -17.04 4.70
CA VAL A 372 -16.13 -16.37 5.88
C VAL A 372 -16.55 -14.95 5.53
N ASN A 373 -17.79 -14.61 5.83
CA ASN A 373 -18.34 -13.27 5.59
C ASN A 373 -17.89 -12.29 6.67
N THR A 374 -16.84 -11.52 6.38
CA THR A 374 -16.25 -10.55 7.32
C THR A 374 -16.78 -9.12 7.16
N HIS A 375 -17.07 -8.66 5.94
CA HIS A 375 -17.30 -7.23 5.64
C HIS A 375 -18.47 -6.94 4.70
N ARG A 376 -19.44 -7.84 4.55
CA ARG A 376 -20.53 -7.68 3.56
C ARG A 376 -21.29 -6.37 3.70
N GLY A 377 -21.69 -6.02 4.92
CA GLY A 377 -22.43 -4.78 5.19
C GLY A 377 -21.56 -3.54 4.95
N ALA A 378 -20.28 -3.63 5.35
CA ALA A 378 -19.30 -2.57 5.11
C ALA A 378 -19.00 -2.38 3.61
N ILE A 379 -18.86 -3.46 2.82
CA ILE A 379 -18.69 -3.38 1.35
C ILE A 379 -19.84 -2.57 0.74
N PHE A 380 -21.06 -2.86 1.14
CA PHE A 380 -22.24 -2.13 0.66
C PHE A 380 -22.18 -0.65 1.07
N ALA A 381 -22.01 -0.34 2.35
CA ALA A 381 -22.11 1.01 2.88
C ALA A 381 -20.93 1.91 2.44
N LEU A 382 -19.70 1.43 2.65
CA LEU A 382 -18.50 2.19 2.31
C LEU A 382 -18.29 2.26 0.79
N GLY A 383 -18.57 1.15 0.08
CA GLY A 383 -18.50 1.10 -1.38
C GLY A 383 -19.45 2.10 -2.03
N LEU A 384 -20.69 2.19 -1.56
CA LEU A 384 -21.67 3.15 -2.07
C LEU A 384 -21.23 4.60 -1.81
N MET A 385 -20.66 4.90 -0.63
CA MET A 385 -20.12 6.23 -0.31
C MET A 385 -18.92 6.58 -1.20
N CYS A 386 -18.00 5.64 -1.45
CA CYS A 386 -16.88 5.86 -2.35
C CYS A 386 -17.33 6.06 -3.80
N CYS A 387 -18.34 5.32 -4.27
CA CYS A 387 -18.95 5.55 -5.59
C CYS A 387 -19.59 6.94 -5.69
N ALA A 388 -20.29 7.38 -4.64
CA ALA A 388 -20.86 8.73 -4.58
C ALA A 388 -19.77 9.81 -4.64
N ALA A 389 -18.68 9.65 -3.88
CA ALA A 389 -17.53 10.55 -3.91
C ALA A 389 -16.89 10.62 -5.30
N GLN A 390 -16.66 9.48 -5.95
CA GLN A 390 -16.08 9.41 -7.31
C GLN A 390 -16.93 10.16 -8.35
N LEU A 391 -18.25 10.05 -8.25
CA LEU A 391 -19.16 10.74 -9.18
C LEU A 391 -19.23 12.24 -8.90
N LEU A 392 -19.21 12.63 -7.61
CA LEU A 392 -19.17 14.04 -7.23
C LEU A 392 -17.87 14.73 -7.69
N ASP A 393 -16.72 14.04 -7.64
CA ASP A 393 -15.47 14.55 -8.18
C ASP A 393 -15.56 14.79 -9.69
N ALA A 394 -16.17 13.87 -10.44
CA ALA A 394 -16.36 14.01 -11.88
C ALA A 394 -17.27 15.21 -12.24
N GLU A 395 -18.30 15.47 -11.46
CA GLU A 395 -19.18 16.62 -11.60
C GLU A 395 -18.44 17.95 -11.33
N LEU A 396 -17.54 17.99 -10.33
CA LEU A 396 -16.74 19.18 -10.00
C LEU A 396 -15.72 19.54 -11.08
N VAL A 397 -15.20 18.56 -11.81
CA VAL A 397 -14.30 18.79 -12.95
C VAL A 397 -15.06 19.38 -14.15
N ALA A 398 -16.34 19.06 -14.31
CA ALA A 398 -17.19 19.56 -15.39
C ALA A 398 -17.73 20.98 -15.13
N ASP A 399 -17.95 21.34 -13.86
CA ASP A 399 -18.48 22.64 -13.44
C ASP A 399 -17.38 23.52 -12.83
N SER A 400 -17.28 24.77 -13.26
CA SER A 400 -16.29 25.80 -12.85
C SER A 400 -15.91 25.80 -11.33
N PRO A 401 -14.67 26.17 -10.96
CA PRO A 401 -14.08 26.01 -9.62
C PRO A 401 -14.66 26.86 -8.48
N LEU A 402 -15.83 27.45 -8.63
CA LEU A 402 -16.45 28.37 -7.67
C LEU A 402 -17.63 27.82 -6.85
N VAL A 403 -18.03 26.55 -7.03
CA VAL A 403 -19.08 25.93 -6.21
C VAL A 403 -18.44 25.34 -4.96
N LYS A 404 -18.36 26.17 -3.93
CA LYS A 404 -17.64 25.93 -2.68
C LYS A 404 -18.35 24.96 -1.73
N MET A 405 -17.59 24.01 -1.25
CA MET A 405 -17.29 23.44 0.07
C MET A 405 -18.29 23.51 1.26
N HIS A 406 -19.41 24.20 1.20
CA HIS A 406 -20.34 24.34 2.36
C HIS A 406 -21.52 23.36 2.34
N GLN A 407 -21.61 22.44 1.36
CA GLN A 407 -22.72 21.49 1.22
C GLN A 407 -22.25 20.02 1.15
N GLY A 408 -21.04 19.72 1.64
CA GLY A 408 -20.43 18.41 1.46
C GLY A 408 -21.30 17.24 1.96
N SER A 409 -21.84 17.32 3.18
CA SER A 409 -22.68 16.27 3.77
C SER A 409 -24.02 16.12 3.06
N GLU A 410 -24.70 17.22 2.72
CA GLU A 410 -26.00 17.19 2.02
C GLU A 410 -25.86 16.64 0.60
N ARG A 411 -24.86 17.10 -0.16
CA ARG A 411 -24.60 16.58 -1.52
C ARG A 411 -24.22 15.11 -1.49
N MET A 412 -23.40 14.70 -0.54
CA MET A 412 -23.01 13.29 -0.35
C MET A 412 -24.24 12.44 -0.02
N SER A 413 -25.07 12.88 0.93
CA SER A 413 -26.31 12.21 1.32
C SER A 413 -27.26 12.05 0.14
N LEU A 414 -27.46 13.13 -0.64
CA LEU A 414 -28.32 13.11 -1.82
C LEU A 414 -27.78 12.15 -2.88
N LYS A 415 -26.47 12.21 -3.19
CA LYS A 415 -25.84 11.33 -4.18
C LYS A 415 -25.94 9.85 -3.76
N ILE A 416 -25.73 9.54 -2.49
CA ILE A 416 -25.92 8.19 -1.95
C ILE A 416 -27.38 7.74 -2.13
N SER A 417 -28.36 8.61 -1.81
CA SER A 417 -29.78 8.33 -2.00
C SER A 417 -30.14 8.04 -3.47
N GLU A 418 -29.65 8.87 -4.39
CA GLU A 418 -29.82 8.67 -5.84
C GLU A 418 -29.28 7.31 -6.30
N LEU A 419 -28.04 6.97 -5.91
CA LEU A 419 -27.42 5.71 -6.26
C LEU A 419 -28.18 4.51 -5.65
N ALA A 420 -28.54 4.61 -4.37
CA ALA A 420 -29.28 3.54 -3.68
C ALA A 420 -30.69 3.32 -4.26
N ALA A 421 -31.32 4.36 -4.81
CA ALA A 421 -32.63 4.22 -5.47
C ALA A 421 -32.58 3.35 -6.74
N THR A 422 -31.41 3.21 -7.37
CA THR A 422 -31.23 2.33 -8.53
C THR A 422 -31.10 0.85 -8.14
N LEU A 423 -30.80 0.57 -6.87
CA LEU A 423 -30.56 -0.79 -6.37
C LEU A 423 -31.88 -1.47 -5.98
N LYS A 424 -31.99 -2.74 -6.33
CA LYS A 424 -33.07 -3.61 -5.89
C LYS A 424 -32.62 -4.43 -4.67
N GLN A 425 -33.58 -4.72 -3.79
CA GLN A 425 -33.29 -5.60 -2.66
C GLN A 425 -32.88 -6.99 -3.18
N PRO A 426 -31.72 -7.53 -2.76
CA PRO A 426 -31.33 -8.87 -3.18
C PRO A 426 -32.34 -9.91 -2.71
N GLU A 427 -32.70 -10.84 -3.60
CA GLU A 427 -33.52 -11.99 -3.24
C GLU A 427 -32.81 -12.81 -2.14
N GLY A 428 -33.52 -13.18 -1.10
CA GLY A 428 -32.98 -13.98 0.01
C GLY A 428 -32.28 -13.20 1.11
N THR A 429 -32.31 -11.85 1.13
CA THR A 429 -31.91 -11.06 2.29
C THR A 429 -32.92 -11.25 3.41
N HIS A 430 -32.47 -11.98 4.43
CA HIS A 430 -33.32 -12.50 5.49
C HIS A 430 -34.08 -11.44 6.28
N GLY A 431 -35.37 -11.39 6.13
CA GLY A 431 -36.32 -11.18 7.21
C GLY A 431 -36.26 -9.92 8.06
N ALA A 432 -35.30 -9.02 7.90
CA ALA A 432 -35.28 -7.76 8.64
C ALA A 432 -36.46 -6.87 8.25
N ASP A 433 -36.82 -6.81 6.98
CA ASP A 433 -38.01 -6.11 6.51
C ASP A 433 -39.33 -6.79 6.99
N ALA A 434 -39.33 -8.10 7.09
CA ALA A 434 -40.48 -8.84 7.64
C ALA A 434 -40.71 -8.59 9.14
N LYS A 435 -39.69 -8.07 9.85
CA LYS A 435 -39.74 -7.70 11.28
C LYS A 435 -39.85 -6.19 11.51
N GLY A 436 -39.99 -5.36 10.45
CA GLY A 436 -40.16 -3.91 10.54
C GLY A 436 -38.87 -3.10 10.68
N ALA A 437 -37.68 -3.74 10.61
CA ALA A 437 -36.41 -3.05 10.68
C ALA A 437 -36.07 -2.33 9.37
N LYS A 438 -35.42 -1.16 9.46
CA LYS A 438 -34.85 -0.48 8.29
C LYS A 438 -33.56 -1.19 7.89
N GLY A 439 -33.60 -2.02 6.84
CA GLY A 439 -32.43 -2.70 6.30
C GLY A 439 -31.40 -1.71 5.69
N ALA A 440 -30.17 -2.19 5.44
CA ALA A 440 -29.06 -1.38 4.92
C ALA A 440 -29.43 -0.59 3.65
N LEU A 441 -30.19 -1.20 2.73
CA LEU A 441 -30.65 -0.52 1.51
C LEU A 441 -31.59 0.67 1.80
N ARG A 442 -32.52 0.53 2.75
CA ARG A 442 -33.44 1.64 3.12
C ARG A 442 -32.69 2.79 3.78
N MET A 443 -31.68 2.48 4.61
CA MET A 443 -30.83 3.54 5.19
C MET A 443 -30.07 4.28 4.11
N ALA A 444 -29.50 3.57 3.13
CA ALA A 444 -28.83 4.17 1.99
C ALA A 444 -29.78 5.00 1.11
N GLN A 445 -30.99 4.50 0.84
CA GLN A 445 -32.05 5.24 0.14
C GLN A 445 -32.50 6.52 0.87
N GLY A 446 -32.39 6.53 2.21
CA GLY A 446 -32.53 7.73 3.04
C GLY A 446 -31.28 8.61 3.10
N GLY A 447 -30.22 8.29 2.34
CA GLY A 447 -28.98 9.04 2.28
C GLY A 447 -28.15 8.95 3.57
N TYR A 448 -28.30 7.91 4.37
CA TYR A 448 -27.67 7.75 5.68
C TYR A 448 -27.85 8.99 6.58
N ARG A 449 -29.07 9.47 6.70
CA ARG A 449 -29.39 10.69 7.40
C ARG A 449 -28.82 10.74 8.83
N GLU A 450 -28.98 9.66 9.59
CA GLU A 450 -28.50 9.54 10.96
C GLU A 450 -26.95 9.66 11.04
N LEU A 451 -26.23 9.21 9.99
CA LEU A 451 -24.79 9.40 9.91
C LEU A 451 -24.42 10.90 9.89
N PHE A 452 -25.05 11.68 9.04
CA PHE A 452 -24.68 13.08 8.84
C PHE A 452 -25.26 14.02 9.93
N GLU A 453 -26.43 13.69 10.49
CA GLU A 453 -27.10 14.52 11.50
C GLU A 453 -26.67 14.18 12.94
N GLU A 454 -26.25 12.92 13.23
CA GLU A 454 -26.00 12.50 14.60
C GLU A 454 -24.59 11.92 14.83
N TRP A 455 -24.17 10.91 14.03
CA TRP A 455 -22.97 10.14 14.33
C TRP A 455 -21.69 10.90 13.99
N LEU A 456 -21.62 11.50 12.80
CA LEU A 456 -20.47 12.27 12.35
C LEU A 456 -20.26 13.57 13.20
N PRO A 457 -21.30 14.34 13.54
CA PRO A 457 -21.15 15.46 14.46
C PRO A 457 -20.63 15.04 15.84
N LEU A 458 -21.15 13.95 16.41
CA LEU A 458 -20.64 13.42 17.68
C LEU A 458 -19.19 12.97 17.54
N TYR A 459 -18.87 12.19 16.50
CA TYR A 459 -17.51 11.71 16.25
C TYR A 459 -16.51 12.88 16.20
N ARG A 460 -16.86 13.97 15.52
CA ARG A 460 -16.05 15.19 15.44
C ARG A 460 -15.92 15.93 16.77
N SER A 461 -17.02 16.02 17.53
CA SER A 461 -17.00 16.67 18.84
C SER A 461 -16.13 15.96 19.89
N LEU A 462 -15.84 14.68 19.65
CA LEU A 462 -14.99 13.84 20.50
C LEU A 462 -13.52 13.83 20.04
N GLU A 463 -13.08 14.77 19.22
CA GLU A 463 -11.68 14.86 18.82
C GLU A 463 -10.77 15.02 20.05
N GLY A 464 -9.73 14.16 20.13
CA GLY A 464 -8.84 14.10 21.30
C GLY A 464 -9.33 13.22 22.45
N ASP A 465 -10.58 12.75 22.44
CA ASP A 465 -11.07 11.81 23.45
C ASP A 465 -10.50 10.39 23.16
N PRO A 466 -9.83 9.73 24.11
CA PRO A 466 -9.25 8.39 23.91
C PRO A 466 -10.32 7.31 23.64
N TYR A 467 -11.58 7.57 23.96
CA TYR A 467 -12.72 6.68 23.74
C TYR A 467 -13.67 7.18 22.65
N ARG A 468 -13.19 8.03 21.76
CA ARG A 468 -13.95 8.58 20.63
C ARG A 468 -14.69 7.50 19.84
N MET A 469 -13.99 6.44 19.49
CA MET A 469 -14.53 5.34 18.70
C MET A 469 -15.61 4.56 19.45
N GLN A 470 -15.35 4.21 20.70
CA GLN A 470 -16.30 3.46 21.55
C GLN A 470 -17.56 4.27 21.84
N LYS A 471 -17.43 5.56 22.17
CA LYS A 471 -18.57 6.45 22.40
C LYS A 471 -19.41 6.64 21.13
N THR A 472 -18.77 6.75 19.98
CA THR A 472 -19.46 6.79 18.68
C THR A 472 -20.17 5.47 18.38
N LEU A 473 -19.53 4.33 18.62
CA LEU A 473 -20.15 3.00 18.50
C LEU A 473 -21.40 2.89 19.39
N LEU A 474 -21.30 3.27 20.65
CA LEU A 474 -22.44 3.27 21.59
C LEU A 474 -23.58 4.18 21.12
N LYS A 475 -23.26 5.34 20.54
CA LYS A 475 -24.27 6.23 19.93
C LYS A 475 -24.97 5.55 18.77
N ILE A 476 -24.24 4.90 17.87
CA ILE A 476 -24.79 4.14 16.75
C ILE A 476 -25.69 3.01 17.28
N MET A 477 -25.18 2.18 18.19
CA MET A 477 -25.92 1.08 18.80
C MET A 477 -27.20 1.54 19.52
N SER A 478 -27.22 2.75 20.07
CA SER A 478 -28.37 3.31 20.79
C SER A 478 -29.55 3.67 19.90
N GLY A 479 -29.36 3.76 18.58
CA GLY A 479 -30.39 4.18 17.63
C GLY A 479 -30.62 3.19 16.47
N LEU A 480 -29.59 2.43 16.07
CA LEU A 480 -29.63 1.58 14.89
C LEU A 480 -30.50 0.35 15.11
N ASP A 481 -31.36 0.01 14.11
CA ASP A 481 -31.98 -1.30 13.99
C ASP A 481 -30.95 -2.28 13.42
N ASP A 482 -30.04 -2.77 14.27
CA ASP A 482 -28.96 -3.66 13.85
C ASP A 482 -29.52 -5.01 13.39
N THR A 483 -29.53 -5.21 12.07
CA THR A 483 -30.11 -6.41 11.46
C THR A 483 -29.34 -7.68 11.80
N CYS A 484 -28.06 -7.60 12.14
CA CYS A 484 -27.26 -8.73 12.61
C CYS A 484 -27.76 -9.20 13.98
N VAL A 485 -28.05 -8.26 14.88
CA VAL A 485 -28.63 -8.56 16.20
C VAL A 485 -30.06 -9.10 16.07
N ILE A 486 -30.92 -8.41 15.30
CA ILE A 486 -32.32 -8.78 15.12
C ILE A 486 -32.43 -10.20 14.55
N HIS A 487 -31.58 -10.55 13.59
CA HIS A 487 -31.58 -11.88 12.98
C HIS A 487 -31.15 -12.98 13.98
N ARG A 488 -30.09 -12.72 14.77
CA ARG A 488 -29.51 -13.73 15.69
C ARG A 488 -30.35 -13.95 16.95
N VAL A 489 -30.84 -12.88 17.57
CA VAL A 489 -31.44 -12.93 18.92
C VAL A 489 -32.82 -12.29 19.02
N GLY A 490 -33.34 -11.76 17.92
CA GLY A 490 -34.67 -11.18 17.84
C GLY A 490 -34.78 -9.71 18.24
N PRO A 491 -35.93 -9.07 17.95
CA PRO A 491 -36.13 -7.62 18.11
C PRO A 491 -36.09 -7.17 19.57
N ALA A 492 -36.65 -7.96 20.51
CA ALA A 492 -36.65 -7.57 21.93
C ALA A 492 -35.24 -7.43 22.52
N MET A 493 -34.30 -8.30 22.12
CA MET A 493 -32.92 -8.18 22.54
C MET A 493 -32.24 -6.96 21.86
N ALA A 494 -32.56 -6.67 20.60
CA ALA A 494 -32.08 -5.49 19.92
C ALA A 494 -32.51 -4.19 20.64
N ASP A 495 -33.77 -4.12 21.09
CA ASP A 495 -34.27 -2.98 21.88
C ASP A 495 -33.56 -2.85 23.24
N SER A 496 -33.26 -3.99 23.88
CA SER A 496 -32.48 -4.02 25.12
C SER A 496 -31.06 -3.48 24.92
N ILE A 497 -30.40 -3.89 23.82
CA ILE A 497 -29.06 -3.40 23.44
C ILE A 497 -29.09 -1.89 23.19
N LYS A 498 -30.09 -1.37 22.49
CA LYS A 498 -30.24 0.09 22.28
C LYS A 498 -30.35 0.85 23.61
N LEU A 499 -31.21 0.37 24.52
CA LEU A 499 -31.40 1.01 25.82
C LEU A 499 -30.13 0.97 26.67
N GLU A 500 -29.46 -0.17 26.70
CA GLU A 500 -28.19 -0.34 27.41
C GLU A 500 -27.10 0.57 26.87
N SER A 501 -26.91 0.61 25.54
CA SER A 501 -25.93 1.46 24.87
C SER A 501 -26.19 2.96 25.16
N ARG A 502 -27.47 3.37 25.19
CA ARG A 502 -27.88 4.74 25.56
C ARG A 502 -27.51 5.07 27.00
N ASN A 503 -27.76 4.15 27.94
CA ASN A 503 -27.44 4.34 29.35
C ASN A 503 -25.92 4.36 29.58
N LEU A 504 -25.18 3.48 28.91
CA LEU A 504 -23.72 3.44 29.00
C LEU A 504 -23.08 4.69 28.39
N LEU A 505 -23.61 5.21 27.29
CA LEU A 505 -23.11 6.46 26.71
C LEU A 505 -23.38 7.67 27.61
N LYS A 506 -24.55 7.73 28.25
CA LYS A 506 -24.93 8.82 29.16
C LYS A 506 -24.06 8.87 30.40
N ASP A 507 -23.72 7.72 30.97
CA ASP A 507 -22.89 7.57 32.17
C ASP A 507 -21.71 6.63 31.81
N PHE A 508 -20.80 7.16 31.00
CA PHE A 508 -19.69 6.39 30.43
C PHE A 508 -18.60 6.15 31.47
N SER A 509 -18.25 4.88 31.68
CA SER A 509 -17.01 4.49 32.36
C SER A 509 -16.39 3.30 31.65
N VAL A 510 -15.06 3.18 31.78
CA VAL A 510 -14.29 2.11 31.14
C VAL A 510 -14.63 0.75 31.74
N GLU A 511 -14.85 0.70 33.05
CA GLU A 511 -15.19 -0.50 33.79
C GLU A 511 -16.55 -1.07 33.28
N ARG A 512 -17.55 -0.21 33.14
CA ARG A 512 -18.87 -0.62 32.60
C ARG A 512 -18.79 -1.05 31.16
N LEU A 513 -17.93 -0.40 30.35
CA LEU A 513 -17.68 -0.80 28.97
C LEU A 513 -17.02 -2.19 28.91
N GLN A 514 -16.04 -2.46 29.77
CA GLN A 514 -15.39 -3.78 29.89
C GLN A 514 -16.38 -4.86 30.30
N GLU A 515 -17.20 -4.61 31.32
CA GLU A 515 -18.24 -5.54 31.76
C GLU A 515 -19.25 -5.84 30.66
N THR A 516 -19.69 -4.81 29.92
CA THR A 516 -20.61 -4.97 28.79
C THR A 516 -19.96 -5.76 27.66
N THR A 517 -18.69 -5.47 27.34
CA THR A 517 -17.93 -6.21 26.32
C THR A 517 -17.81 -7.69 26.69
N HIS A 518 -17.43 -7.99 27.93
CA HIS A 518 -17.32 -9.36 28.40
C HIS A 518 -18.66 -10.12 28.30
N ARG A 519 -19.74 -9.50 28.71
CA ARG A 519 -21.08 -10.08 28.66
C ARG A 519 -21.56 -10.32 27.23
N TYR A 520 -21.31 -9.38 26.28
CA TYR A 520 -21.69 -9.55 24.89
C TYR A 520 -20.89 -10.68 24.22
N ASN A 521 -19.60 -10.77 24.52
CA ASN A 521 -18.74 -11.84 24.00
C ASN A 521 -19.25 -13.22 24.49
N ALA A 522 -19.53 -13.35 25.81
CA ALA A 522 -20.06 -14.59 26.39
C ALA A 522 -21.47 -14.94 25.88
N GLY A 523 -22.32 -13.92 25.69
CA GLY A 523 -23.67 -14.07 25.16
C GLY A 523 -23.78 -14.22 23.65
N ARG A 524 -22.64 -14.19 22.92
CA ARG A 524 -22.59 -14.22 21.45
C ARG A 524 -23.43 -13.13 20.79
N LEU A 525 -23.49 -11.95 21.43
CA LEU A 525 -24.19 -10.78 20.91
C LEU A 525 -23.22 -9.95 20.07
N SER A 526 -23.44 -9.89 18.75
CA SER A 526 -22.56 -9.12 17.84
C SER A 526 -23.35 -8.05 17.09
N PRO A 527 -23.14 -6.76 17.40
CA PRO A 527 -23.75 -5.65 16.67
C PRO A 527 -22.95 -5.30 15.39
N GLY A 528 -22.89 -6.26 14.45
CA GLY A 528 -22.09 -6.14 13.23
C GLY A 528 -22.50 -4.97 12.32
N GLY A 529 -23.81 -4.68 12.24
CA GLY A 529 -24.29 -3.52 11.49
C GLY A 529 -23.83 -2.20 12.10
N SER A 530 -23.68 -2.15 13.42
CA SER A 530 -23.16 -0.95 14.12
C SER A 530 -21.66 -0.77 13.87
N ALA A 531 -20.88 -1.85 13.73
CA ALA A 531 -19.48 -1.82 13.33
C ALA A 531 -19.32 -1.25 11.91
N ASP A 532 -20.14 -1.72 10.95
CA ASP A 532 -20.16 -1.21 9.58
C ASP A 532 -20.44 0.31 9.55
N MET A 533 -21.38 0.78 10.37
CA MET A 533 -21.71 2.20 10.46
C MET A 533 -20.65 3.03 11.18
N LEU A 534 -19.90 2.45 12.11
CA LEU A 534 -18.74 3.10 12.71
C LEU A 534 -17.63 3.31 11.67
N ALA A 535 -17.29 2.28 10.90
CA ALA A 535 -16.35 2.40 9.80
C ALA A 535 -16.83 3.42 8.75
N LEU A 536 -18.13 3.43 8.41
CA LEU A 536 -18.72 4.43 7.52
C LEU A 536 -18.59 5.86 8.07
N THR A 537 -18.72 6.04 9.40
CA THR A 537 -18.56 7.34 10.05
C THR A 537 -17.11 7.86 9.96
N VAL A 538 -16.13 6.97 10.16
CA VAL A 538 -14.71 7.29 9.98
C VAL A 538 -14.41 7.67 8.53
N LEU A 539 -14.94 6.92 7.57
CA LEU A 539 -14.78 7.23 6.14
C LEU A 539 -15.40 8.59 5.80
N ALA A 540 -16.61 8.86 6.28
CA ALA A 540 -17.30 10.14 6.05
C ALA A 540 -16.53 11.34 6.60
N ASP A 541 -15.93 11.21 7.80
CA ASP A 541 -15.08 12.25 8.37
C ASP A 541 -13.87 12.57 7.49
N THR A 542 -13.25 11.54 6.93
CA THR A 542 -12.06 11.69 6.06
C THR A 542 -12.43 12.28 4.69
N LEU A 543 -13.60 11.95 4.16
CA LEU A 543 -14.05 12.43 2.84
C LEU A 543 -14.56 13.87 2.87
N LEU A 544 -15.18 14.30 3.98
CA LEU A 544 -15.97 15.55 4.07
C LEU A 544 -15.30 16.64 4.91
N THR A 545 -14.05 16.50 5.25
CA THR A 545 -13.33 17.53 6.05
C THR A 545 -12.43 18.41 5.21
#